data_24e4c20e39b5775391b9f514fa3d69a0
#
_entry.id   24e4c20e39b5775391b9f514fa3d69a0
#
_cell.length_a   1.000
_cell.length_b   1.000
_cell.length_c   1.000
_cell.angle_alpha   90.00
_cell.angle_beta   90.00
_cell.angle_gamma   90.00
#
_symmetry.space_group_name_H-M   'P 1'
#
loop_
_entity.id
_entity.type
_entity.pdbx_description
1 polymer ?
#
loop_
_entity_poly.entity_id
_entity_poly.type
_entity_poly.pdbx_seq_one_letter_code
_entity_poly.pdbx_strand_id
1 'polypeptide(L)'
;MQGSFPFDLILFGMVAAFLVLRLRSVLGKRQGFERPPAEQRTAGAPLSREAPRAPANSGPALTGAAAQSVSRIRAVDPDFDPGSFLAGAEGAFRMIVSAFASGDRPTLRGLLNDETYAGFEQAITARENAGESQRSEIRAVNGLSVDAADLRGTVADVTVRFVTDQVNLTMARGGEVVTGSDAITELTDLWTFRRDLSDKDPTWRLVASQSL
;
A
#
# COMPACT_ATOMS: atom_id res chain seq x y z
N MET A 1 19.00 31.15 6.45
CA MET A 1 18.52 30.66 5.15
C MET A 1 18.29 29.16 5.30
N GLN A 2 17.07 28.77 5.66
CA GLN A 2 16.70 27.36 5.85
C GLN A 2 15.96 26.94 4.57
N GLY A 3 16.55 25.98 3.86
CA GLY A 3 15.97 25.42 2.65
C GLY A 3 14.77 24.55 3.02
N SER A 4 13.58 25.06 2.78
CA SER A 4 12.37 24.24 2.72
C SER A 4 12.52 23.30 1.53
N PHE A 5 12.76 22.02 1.78
CA PHE A 5 12.60 21.01 0.74
C PHE A 5 11.14 21.05 0.30
N PRO A 6 10.84 21.20 -0.98
CA PRO A 6 9.47 21.37 -1.44
C PRO A 6 8.74 20.03 -1.40
N PHE A 7 8.03 19.76 -0.31
CA PHE A 7 7.11 18.62 -0.20
C PHE A 7 6.00 18.66 -1.25
N ASP A 8 5.65 19.84 -1.74
CA ASP A 8 4.80 20.03 -2.92
C ASP A 8 5.30 19.27 -4.16
N LEU A 9 6.62 19.14 -4.31
CA LEU A 9 7.22 18.44 -5.45
C LEU A 9 7.00 16.92 -5.36
N ILE A 10 6.90 16.36 -4.15
CA ILE A 10 6.67 14.92 -3.93
C ILE A 10 5.21 14.57 -4.20
N LEU A 11 4.27 15.39 -3.70
CA LEU A 11 2.84 15.19 -3.94
C LEU A 11 2.49 15.44 -5.42
N PHE A 12 3.01 16.51 -6.03
CA PHE A 12 2.90 16.75 -7.47
C PHE A 12 3.65 15.69 -8.30
N GLY A 13 4.77 15.16 -7.81
CA GLY A 13 5.49 14.05 -8.40
C GLY A 13 4.69 12.76 -8.43
N MET A 14 3.93 12.46 -7.37
CA MET A 14 3.02 11.29 -7.34
C MET A 14 1.88 11.43 -8.35
N VAL A 15 1.24 12.59 -8.44
CA VAL A 15 0.16 12.85 -9.40
C VAL A 15 0.72 12.91 -10.82
N ALA A 16 1.87 13.56 -11.04
CA ALA A 16 2.50 13.66 -12.36
C ALA A 16 3.10 12.32 -12.81
N ALA A 17 3.73 11.54 -11.94
CA ALA A 17 4.22 10.19 -12.25
C ALA A 17 3.07 9.24 -12.60
N PHE A 18 1.96 9.32 -11.89
CA PHE A 18 0.75 8.59 -12.23
C PHE A 18 0.21 8.94 -13.63
N LEU A 19 0.17 10.23 -13.97
CA LEU A 19 -0.26 10.71 -15.30
C LEU A 19 0.72 10.31 -16.42
N VAL A 20 2.04 10.38 -16.17
CA VAL A 20 3.08 10.01 -17.16
C VAL A 20 3.14 8.50 -17.37
N LEU A 21 3.02 7.70 -16.31
CA LEU A 21 2.95 6.24 -16.43
C LEU A 21 1.70 5.78 -17.15
N ARG A 22 0.57 6.46 -16.95
CA ARG A 22 -0.68 6.19 -17.68
C ARG A 22 -0.58 6.51 -19.18
N LEU A 23 0.05 7.62 -19.56
CA LEU A 23 0.27 7.96 -20.97
C LEU A 23 1.18 6.92 -21.67
N ARG A 24 2.16 6.37 -20.95
CA ARG A 24 3.05 5.32 -21.48
C ARG A 24 2.38 3.95 -21.59
N SER A 25 1.43 3.64 -20.72
CA SER A 25 0.67 2.38 -20.75
C SER A 25 -0.36 2.32 -21.89
N VAL A 26 -0.91 3.46 -22.31
CA VAL A 26 -1.93 3.52 -23.37
C VAL A 26 -1.31 3.49 -24.77
N LEU A 27 -0.04 3.91 -24.93
CA LEU A 27 0.64 3.95 -26.24
C LEU A 27 1.53 2.76 -26.59
N GLY A 28 1.64 1.74 -25.74
CA GLY A 28 2.65 0.71 -25.92
C GLY A 28 2.27 -0.71 -25.57
N LYS A 29 1.14 -1.27 -26.06
CA LYS A 29 0.96 -2.73 -26.15
C LYS A 29 0.05 -3.14 -27.31
N ARG A 30 0.63 -3.20 -28.51
CA ARG A 30 0.21 -4.17 -29.52
C ARG A 30 0.81 -5.51 -29.10
N GLN A 31 0.05 -6.43 -28.54
CA GLN A 31 0.41 -7.84 -28.44
C GLN A 31 -0.49 -8.64 -29.37
N GLY A 32 0.11 -9.07 -30.49
CA GLY A 32 -0.44 -10.09 -31.33
C GLY A 32 -0.46 -11.43 -30.58
N PHE A 33 -1.59 -12.09 -30.61
CA PHE A 33 -1.79 -13.42 -30.05
C PHE A 33 -1.24 -14.43 -31.09
N GLU A 34 -0.02 -14.91 -30.90
CA GLU A 34 0.48 -16.10 -31.59
C GLU A 34 0.38 -17.30 -30.64
N ARG A 35 -0.40 -18.28 -31.09
CA ARG A 35 -0.63 -19.57 -30.39
C ARG A 35 0.52 -20.50 -30.76
N PRO A 36 1.32 -21.03 -29.81
CA PRO A 36 2.32 -22.07 -30.11
C PRO A 36 1.65 -23.40 -30.44
N PRO A 37 2.26 -24.23 -31.34
CA PRO A 37 1.74 -25.55 -31.71
C PRO A 37 1.82 -26.53 -30.55
N ALA A 38 0.82 -27.40 -30.45
CA ALA A 38 0.73 -28.46 -29.47
C ALA A 38 1.82 -29.56 -29.74
N GLU A 39 2.77 -29.74 -28.85
CA GLU A 39 3.64 -30.90 -28.82
C GLU A 39 3.01 -32.04 -28.04
N GLN A 40 3.01 -33.20 -28.67
CA GLN A 40 2.46 -34.46 -28.17
C GLN A 40 3.25 -34.96 -26.96
N ARG A 41 2.54 -35.21 -25.87
CA ARG A 41 3.10 -35.88 -24.67
C ARG A 41 3.17 -37.40 -24.89
N THR A 42 4.38 -37.92 -24.87
CA THR A 42 4.67 -39.35 -24.68
C THR A 42 4.40 -39.72 -23.21
N ALA A 43 3.72 -40.86 -23.06
CA ALA A 43 3.37 -41.45 -21.76
C ALA A 43 4.60 -42.03 -21.05
N GLY A 44 4.66 -41.92 -19.72
CA GLY A 44 5.37 -42.84 -18.85
C GLY A 44 6.42 -42.22 -17.91
N ALA A 45 6.01 -41.90 -16.69
CA ALA A 45 6.86 -41.90 -15.51
C ALA A 45 6.03 -42.14 -14.22
N PRO A 46 6.57 -42.85 -13.23
CA PRO A 46 5.79 -43.41 -12.13
C PRO A 46 5.44 -42.39 -11.07
N LEU A 47 4.28 -42.61 -10.44
CA LEU A 47 3.75 -41.84 -9.31
C LEU A 47 4.72 -41.89 -8.11
N SER A 48 5.45 -40.81 -7.90
CA SER A 48 6.10 -40.56 -6.61
C SER A 48 5.04 -40.17 -5.59
N ARG A 49 4.94 -40.99 -4.56
CA ARG A 49 4.11 -40.77 -3.37
C ARG A 49 4.53 -39.46 -2.72
N GLU A 50 3.68 -38.46 -2.82
CA GLU A 50 3.84 -37.19 -2.13
C GLU A 50 3.69 -37.44 -0.61
N ALA A 51 4.78 -37.20 0.13
CA ALA A 51 4.76 -37.20 1.59
C ALA A 51 3.81 -36.08 2.08
N PRO A 52 3.09 -36.28 3.21
CA PRO A 52 2.22 -35.24 3.74
C PRO A 52 3.05 -34.00 4.06
N ARG A 53 2.80 -32.89 3.34
CA ARG A 53 3.30 -31.58 3.72
C ARG A 53 2.73 -31.24 5.08
N ALA A 54 3.59 -31.14 6.08
CA ALA A 54 3.26 -30.48 7.34
C ALA A 54 2.69 -29.08 7.03
N PRO A 55 1.67 -28.60 7.78
CA PRO A 55 1.16 -27.26 7.60
C PRO A 55 2.34 -26.30 7.85
N ALA A 56 2.78 -25.64 6.79
CA ALA A 56 3.73 -24.55 6.90
C ALA A 56 2.98 -23.41 7.62
N ASN A 57 3.22 -23.27 8.91
CA ASN A 57 3.04 -22.02 9.62
C ASN A 57 4.07 -21.02 9.07
N SER A 58 3.87 -20.62 7.83
CA SER A 58 4.63 -19.56 7.19
C SER A 58 4.04 -18.26 7.69
N GLY A 59 4.55 -17.79 8.82
CA GLY A 59 4.43 -16.37 9.14
C GLY A 59 4.93 -15.55 7.94
N PRO A 60 4.54 -14.26 7.83
CA PRO A 60 4.87 -13.43 6.67
C PRO A 60 6.39 -13.50 6.41
N ALA A 61 6.76 -13.80 5.15
CA ALA A 61 8.16 -13.95 4.75
C ALA A 61 8.88 -12.61 4.92
N LEU A 62 9.69 -12.50 5.97
CA LEU A 62 10.55 -11.34 6.23
C LEU A 62 11.86 -11.52 5.46
N THR A 63 12.30 -10.49 4.73
CA THR A 63 13.65 -10.45 4.16
C THR A 63 14.70 -10.33 5.28
N GLY A 64 15.94 -10.79 5.05
CA GLY A 64 16.96 -10.89 6.11
C GLY A 64 17.16 -9.60 6.93
N ALA A 65 17.19 -8.43 6.28
CA ALA A 65 17.33 -7.13 6.97
C ALA A 65 16.07 -6.75 7.78
N ALA A 66 14.89 -6.97 7.22
CA ALA A 66 13.62 -6.72 7.91
C ALA A 66 13.46 -7.67 9.12
N ALA A 67 13.88 -8.93 8.99
CA ALA A 67 13.86 -9.90 10.10
C ALA A 67 14.73 -9.47 11.27
N GLN A 68 15.93 -8.92 11.01
CA GLN A 68 16.82 -8.39 12.06
C GLN A 68 16.20 -7.18 12.76
N SER A 69 15.60 -6.26 12.02
CA SER A 69 14.94 -5.08 12.60
C SER A 69 13.70 -5.46 13.40
N VAL A 70 12.89 -6.39 12.92
CA VAL A 70 11.76 -6.95 13.68
C VAL A 70 12.23 -7.59 14.98
N SER A 71 13.37 -8.29 14.98
CA SER A 71 13.94 -8.85 16.22
C SER A 71 14.38 -7.77 17.20
N ARG A 72 14.90 -6.62 16.72
CA ARG A 72 15.23 -5.46 17.57
C ARG A 72 13.97 -4.81 18.15
N ILE A 73 12.91 -4.67 17.35
CA ILE A 73 11.61 -4.16 17.82
C ILE A 73 11.08 -5.06 18.93
N ARG A 74 11.10 -6.38 18.76
CA ARG A 74 10.67 -7.35 19.78
C ARG A 74 11.52 -7.32 21.07
N ALA A 75 12.77 -6.93 20.99
CA ALA A 75 13.61 -6.76 22.16
C ALA A 75 13.18 -5.58 23.04
N VAL A 76 12.52 -4.56 22.44
CA VAL A 76 12.00 -3.38 23.15
C VAL A 76 10.50 -3.56 23.47
N ASP A 77 9.74 -4.14 22.59
CA ASP A 77 8.31 -4.47 22.73
C ASP A 77 8.10 -5.98 22.52
N PRO A 78 8.18 -6.79 23.60
CA PRO A 78 8.03 -8.25 23.50
C PRO A 78 6.68 -8.71 22.94
N ASP A 79 5.64 -7.88 23.05
CA ASP A 79 4.29 -8.16 22.57
C ASP A 79 4.12 -7.87 21.06
N PHE A 80 5.13 -7.28 20.42
CA PHE A 80 5.08 -7.04 18.97
C PHE A 80 5.06 -8.35 18.20
N ASP A 81 3.93 -8.62 17.53
CA ASP A 81 3.75 -9.76 16.64
C ASP A 81 3.58 -9.28 15.18
N PRO A 82 4.46 -9.67 14.25
CA PRO A 82 4.40 -9.23 12.86
C PRO A 82 3.11 -9.63 12.15
N GLY A 83 2.51 -10.77 12.50
CA GLY A 83 1.26 -11.22 11.89
C GLY A 83 0.09 -10.33 12.31
N SER A 84 -0.03 -10.07 13.61
CA SER A 84 -1.02 -9.16 14.18
C SER A 84 -0.82 -7.72 13.66
N PHE A 85 0.45 -7.28 13.55
CA PHE A 85 0.78 -5.99 12.98
C PHE A 85 0.29 -5.87 11.53
N LEU A 86 0.56 -6.87 10.67
CA LEU A 86 0.12 -6.86 9.27
C LEU A 86 -1.40 -6.84 9.15
N ALA A 87 -2.11 -7.61 9.97
CA ALA A 87 -3.57 -7.57 9.99
C ALA A 87 -4.11 -6.18 10.39
N GLY A 88 -3.48 -5.54 11.39
CA GLY A 88 -3.78 -4.16 11.77
C GLY A 88 -3.46 -3.15 10.67
N ALA A 89 -2.31 -3.31 9.98
CA ALA A 89 -1.91 -2.46 8.86
C ALA A 89 -2.87 -2.58 7.68
N GLU A 90 -3.39 -3.78 7.37
CA GLU A 90 -4.43 -3.96 6.35
C GLU A 90 -5.72 -3.23 6.75
N GLY A 91 -6.14 -3.35 8.00
CA GLY A 91 -7.31 -2.63 8.51
C GLY A 91 -7.14 -1.12 8.39
N ALA A 92 -5.99 -0.58 8.81
CA ALA A 92 -5.66 0.83 8.68
C ALA A 92 -5.62 1.28 7.22
N PHE A 93 -5.01 0.50 6.31
CA PHE A 93 -4.98 0.78 4.87
C PHE A 93 -6.40 0.96 4.30
N ARG A 94 -7.30 0.02 4.58
CA ARG A 94 -8.69 0.08 4.12
C ARG A 94 -9.42 1.31 4.69
N MET A 95 -9.24 1.59 5.97
CA MET A 95 -9.87 2.76 6.61
C MET A 95 -9.35 4.08 6.04
N ILE A 96 -8.02 4.21 5.85
CA ILE A 96 -7.40 5.43 5.31
C ILE A 96 -7.85 5.67 3.87
N VAL A 97 -7.84 4.65 2.99
CA VAL A 97 -8.30 4.77 1.60
C VAL A 97 -9.77 5.21 1.54
N SER A 98 -10.63 4.59 2.35
CA SER A 98 -12.05 4.95 2.43
C SER A 98 -12.27 6.36 2.98
N ALA A 99 -11.60 6.71 4.09
CA ALA A 99 -11.71 8.01 4.73
C ALA A 99 -11.18 9.14 3.82
N PHE A 100 -10.11 8.89 3.08
CA PHE A 100 -9.59 9.85 2.10
C PHE A 100 -10.58 10.09 0.96
N ALA A 101 -11.17 9.03 0.42
CA ALA A 101 -12.16 9.14 -0.64
C ALA A 101 -13.42 9.91 -0.20
N SER A 102 -13.90 9.64 1.02
CA SER A 102 -15.09 10.31 1.59
C SER A 102 -14.82 11.68 2.23
N GLY A 103 -13.56 12.06 2.42
CA GLY A 103 -13.19 13.29 3.12
C GLY A 103 -13.37 13.22 4.65
N ASP A 104 -13.34 12.01 5.23
CA ASP A 104 -13.46 11.78 6.68
C ASP A 104 -12.17 12.16 7.41
N ARG A 105 -12.04 13.47 7.69
CA ARG A 105 -10.89 14.05 8.39
C ARG A 105 -10.66 13.51 9.81
N PRO A 106 -11.72 13.30 10.64
CA PRO A 106 -11.55 12.71 11.97
C PRO A 106 -10.86 11.34 11.96
N THR A 107 -11.29 10.42 11.08
CA THR A 107 -10.68 9.09 10.92
C THR A 107 -9.23 9.20 10.47
N LEU A 108 -8.93 10.07 9.48
CA LEU A 108 -7.56 10.29 9.01
C LEU A 108 -6.66 10.83 10.12
N ARG A 109 -7.14 11.78 10.94
CA ARG A 109 -6.35 12.35 12.04
C ARG A 109 -6.00 11.33 13.11
N GLY A 110 -6.80 10.30 13.30
CA GLY A 110 -6.52 9.19 14.21
C GLY A 110 -5.45 8.22 13.70
N LEU A 111 -5.32 8.09 12.36
CA LEU A 111 -4.49 7.05 11.72
C LEU A 111 -3.18 7.59 11.11
N LEU A 112 -3.08 8.89 10.86
CA LEU A 112 -1.92 9.53 10.26
C LEU A 112 -1.16 10.35 11.31
N ASN A 113 0.16 10.55 11.09
CA ASN A 113 0.87 11.61 11.81
C ASN A 113 0.49 12.99 11.26
N ASP A 114 0.85 14.06 11.96
CA ASP A 114 0.44 15.42 11.61
C ASP A 114 0.93 15.86 10.22
N GLU A 115 2.15 15.48 9.84
CA GLU A 115 2.73 15.82 8.54
C GLU A 115 2.00 15.13 7.38
N THR A 116 1.78 13.83 7.48
CA THR A 116 1.03 13.07 6.48
C THR A 116 -0.42 13.54 6.42
N TYR A 117 -1.04 13.80 7.58
CA TYR A 117 -2.40 14.32 7.66
C TYR A 117 -2.55 15.65 6.92
N ALA A 118 -1.60 16.60 7.09
CA ALA A 118 -1.66 17.90 6.42
C ALA A 118 -1.72 17.75 4.88
N GLY A 119 -0.93 16.83 4.31
CA GLY A 119 -0.98 16.54 2.87
C GLY A 119 -2.33 15.96 2.41
N PHE A 120 -2.88 15.03 3.19
CA PHE A 120 -4.20 14.46 2.90
C PHE A 120 -5.31 15.49 3.00
N GLU A 121 -5.29 16.35 4.03
CA GLU A 121 -6.27 17.43 4.23
C GLU A 121 -6.22 18.44 3.08
N GLN A 122 -5.02 18.82 2.63
CA GLN A 122 -4.85 19.70 1.48
C GLN A 122 -5.46 19.10 0.20
N ALA A 123 -5.21 17.82 -0.07
CA ALA A 123 -5.76 17.15 -1.23
C ALA A 123 -7.30 17.03 -1.18
N ILE A 124 -7.87 16.73 -0.01
CA ILE A 124 -9.33 16.69 0.19
C ILE A 124 -9.91 18.09 -0.05
N THR A 125 -9.31 19.12 0.54
CA THR A 125 -9.78 20.51 0.40
C THR A 125 -9.72 20.99 -1.05
N ALA A 126 -8.65 20.67 -1.78
CA ALA A 126 -8.53 21.00 -3.19
C ALA A 126 -9.63 20.35 -4.02
N ARG A 127 -9.91 19.07 -3.80
CA ARG A 127 -10.99 18.30 -4.45
C ARG A 127 -12.36 18.88 -4.15
N GLU A 128 -12.64 19.21 -2.88
CA GLU A 128 -13.91 19.84 -2.47
C GLU A 128 -14.11 21.21 -3.14
N ASN A 129 -13.06 22.05 -3.19
CA ASN A 129 -13.10 23.36 -3.85
C ASN A 129 -13.34 23.23 -5.36
N ALA A 130 -12.81 22.19 -6.00
CA ALA A 130 -13.10 21.87 -7.40
C ALA A 130 -14.55 21.33 -7.60
N GLY A 131 -15.24 21.00 -6.52
CA GLY A 131 -16.55 20.36 -6.58
C GLY A 131 -16.50 18.93 -7.09
N GLU A 132 -15.36 18.27 -6.91
CA GLU A 132 -15.11 16.89 -7.32
C GLU A 132 -15.43 15.92 -6.19
N SER A 133 -15.79 14.70 -6.56
CA SER A 133 -15.98 13.56 -5.67
C SER A 133 -15.03 12.43 -6.04
N GLN A 134 -14.54 11.70 -5.04
CA GLN A 134 -13.67 10.54 -5.24
C GLN A 134 -14.37 9.27 -4.78
N ARG A 135 -14.21 8.21 -5.59
CA ARG A 135 -14.56 6.85 -5.24
C ARG A 135 -13.31 6.00 -5.29
N SER A 136 -12.97 5.39 -4.15
CA SER A 136 -11.86 4.43 -4.05
C SER A 136 -12.38 3.18 -3.37
N GLU A 137 -12.24 2.02 -4.03
CA GLU A 137 -12.69 0.74 -3.50
C GLU A 137 -11.56 -0.28 -3.59
N ILE A 138 -11.21 -0.90 -2.47
CA ILE A 138 -10.29 -2.04 -2.42
C ILE A 138 -11.11 -3.31 -2.63
N ARG A 139 -10.97 -3.93 -3.79
CA ARG A 139 -11.68 -5.15 -4.19
C ARG A 139 -11.04 -6.39 -3.58
N ALA A 140 -9.71 -6.47 -3.61
CA ALA A 140 -8.94 -7.56 -3.02
C ALA A 140 -7.60 -7.05 -2.49
N VAL A 141 -7.04 -7.77 -1.50
CA VAL A 141 -5.64 -7.66 -1.10
C VAL A 141 -4.97 -8.96 -1.53
N ASN A 142 -4.19 -8.88 -2.61
CA ASN A 142 -3.55 -10.03 -3.24
C ASN A 142 -2.20 -10.36 -2.61
N GLY A 143 -1.57 -9.36 -1.96
CA GLY A 143 -0.30 -9.51 -1.28
C GLY A 143 -0.12 -8.52 -0.14
N LEU A 144 0.43 -9.01 0.97
CA LEU A 144 0.71 -8.24 2.17
C LEU A 144 1.99 -8.76 2.81
N SER A 145 3.00 -7.88 2.93
CA SER A 145 4.29 -8.28 3.51
C SER A 145 5.02 -7.09 4.12
N VAL A 146 5.88 -7.36 5.10
CA VAL A 146 6.84 -6.35 5.58
C VAL A 146 7.95 -6.22 4.55
N ASP A 147 8.08 -5.04 3.96
CA ASP A 147 9.12 -4.69 3.00
C ASP A 147 10.41 -4.24 3.71
N ALA A 148 10.28 -3.39 4.72
CA ALA A 148 11.37 -2.89 5.55
C ALA A 148 10.92 -2.67 6.99
N ALA A 149 11.88 -2.68 7.92
CA ALA A 149 11.67 -2.25 9.29
C ALA A 149 12.94 -1.56 9.82
N ASP A 150 12.76 -0.57 10.69
CA ASP A 150 13.85 0.13 11.38
C ASP A 150 13.46 0.46 12.82
N LEU A 151 14.46 0.57 13.68
CA LEU A 151 14.31 0.99 15.08
C LEU A 151 15.39 2.01 15.42
N ARG A 152 14.95 3.21 15.76
CA ARG A 152 15.81 4.32 16.18
C ARG A 152 15.45 4.73 17.60
N GLY A 153 16.28 4.32 18.56
CA GLY A 153 15.93 4.45 19.98
C GLY A 153 14.69 3.64 20.30
N THR A 154 13.60 4.30 20.69
CA THR A 154 12.29 3.70 20.96
C THR A 154 11.32 3.82 19.80
N VAL A 155 11.68 4.57 18.73
CA VAL A 155 10.81 4.81 17.57
C VAL A 155 11.00 3.70 16.55
N ALA A 156 9.97 2.92 16.31
CA ALA A 156 9.91 1.86 15.32
C ALA A 156 9.18 2.35 14.05
N ASP A 157 9.79 2.11 12.89
CA ASP A 157 9.20 2.29 11.56
C ASP A 157 9.08 0.92 10.91
N VAL A 158 7.88 0.59 10.38
CA VAL A 158 7.66 -0.65 9.64
C VAL A 158 6.99 -0.30 8.31
N THR A 159 7.65 -0.62 7.20
CA THR A 159 7.13 -0.44 5.86
C THR A 159 6.45 -1.72 5.39
N VAL A 160 5.20 -1.59 4.99
CA VAL A 160 4.37 -2.68 4.49
C VAL A 160 4.16 -2.51 2.99
N ARG A 161 4.36 -3.58 2.25
CA ARG A 161 4.00 -3.70 0.83
C ARG A 161 2.60 -4.27 0.72
N PHE A 162 1.74 -3.53 0.06
CA PHE A 162 0.38 -3.93 -0.31
C PHE A 162 0.32 -4.18 -1.82
N VAL A 163 -0.19 -5.33 -2.24
CA VAL A 163 -0.59 -5.60 -3.63
C VAL A 163 -2.09 -5.77 -3.63
N THR A 164 -2.79 -4.87 -4.29
CA THR A 164 -4.25 -4.77 -4.16
C THR A 164 -4.94 -4.51 -5.49
N ASP A 165 -6.12 -5.07 -5.65
CA ASP A 165 -7.04 -4.72 -6.73
C ASP A 165 -7.93 -3.57 -6.27
N GLN A 166 -7.87 -2.45 -6.96
CA GLN A 166 -8.60 -1.24 -6.61
C GLN A 166 -9.39 -0.66 -7.78
N VAL A 167 -10.48 0.02 -7.46
CA VAL A 167 -11.18 0.96 -8.35
C VAL A 167 -10.94 2.36 -7.81
N ASN A 168 -10.37 3.25 -8.62
CA ASN A 168 -10.11 4.63 -8.24
C ASN A 168 -10.65 5.56 -9.33
N LEU A 169 -11.57 6.45 -8.94
CA LEU A 169 -12.30 7.32 -9.84
C LEU A 169 -12.57 8.67 -9.18
N THR A 170 -12.24 9.76 -9.86
CA THR A 170 -12.62 11.12 -9.48
C THR A 170 -13.60 11.66 -10.52
N MET A 171 -14.71 12.20 -10.04
CA MET A 171 -15.79 12.73 -10.87
C MET A 171 -15.99 14.22 -10.59
N ALA A 172 -16.23 15.01 -11.62
CA ALA A 172 -16.68 16.38 -11.51
C ALA A 172 -18.12 16.43 -10.96
N ARG A 173 -18.57 17.63 -10.55
CA ARG A 173 -19.95 17.86 -10.06
C ARG A 173 -21.03 17.44 -11.05
N GLY A 174 -20.75 17.50 -12.36
CA GLY A 174 -21.64 17.09 -13.45
C GLY A 174 -21.69 15.56 -13.67
N GLY A 175 -20.83 14.80 -12.99
CA GLY A 175 -20.74 13.35 -13.17
C GLY A 175 -19.71 12.90 -14.21
N GLU A 176 -19.00 13.82 -14.86
CA GLU A 176 -17.94 13.48 -15.81
C GLU A 176 -16.72 12.96 -15.06
N VAL A 177 -16.04 11.97 -15.65
CA VAL A 177 -14.80 11.43 -15.11
C VAL A 177 -13.65 12.40 -15.32
N VAL A 178 -13.07 12.90 -14.22
CA VAL A 178 -11.89 13.78 -14.22
C VAL A 178 -10.62 12.93 -14.29
N THR A 179 -10.53 11.91 -13.44
CA THR A 179 -9.35 11.05 -13.33
C THR A 179 -9.75 9.64 -12.93
N GLY A 180 -8.98 8.65 -13.37
CA GLY A 180 -9.22 7.26 -13.01
C GLY A 180 -10.23 6.57 -13.92
N SER A 181 -10.74 5.44 -13.48
CA SER A 181 -11.77 4.66 -14.17
C SER A 181 -12.46 3.73 -13.18
N ASP A 182 -13.60 3.16 -13.56
CA ASP A 182 -14.30 2.11 -12.81
C ASP A 182 -13.71 0.71 -13.04
N ALA A 183 -12.65 0.60 -13.86
CA ALA A 183 -11.93 -0.64 -14.06
C ALA A 183 -11.11 -1.01 -12.82
N ILE A 184 -11.07 -2.31 -12.51
CA ILE A 184 -10.18 -2.85 -11.48
C ILE A 184 -8.74 -2.76 -11.97
N THR A 185 -7.88 -2.18 -11.16
CA THR A 185 -6.44 -2.03 -11.42
C THR A 185 -5.66 -2.62 -10.26
N GLU A 186 -4.68 -3.48 -10.54
CA GLU A 186 -3.73 -3.93 -9.53
C GLU A 186 -2.73 -2.81 -9.24
N LEU A 187 -2.60 -2.46 -7.97
CA LEU A 187 -1.66 -1.46 -7.46
C LEU A 187 -0.73 -2.07 -6.44
N THR A 188 0.51 -1.60 -6.44
CA THR A 188 1.50 -1.93 -5.41
C THR A 188 1.85 -0.67 -4.65
N ASP A 189 1.56 -0.67 -3.35
CA ASP A 189 1.80 0.46 -2.45
C ASP A 189 2.78 0.07 -1.36
N LEU A 190 3.70 0.98 -1.00
CA LEU A 190 4.56 0.91 0.17
C LEU A 190 4.10 1.94 1.19
N TRP A 191 3.66 1.47 2.36
CA TRP A 191 3.20 2.33 3.45
C TRP A 191 4.04 2.13 4.68
N THR A 192 4.60 3.22 5.23
CA THR A 192 5.41 3.18 6.45
C THR A 192 4.57 3.61 7.64
N PHE A 193 4.46 2.72 8.61
CA PHE A 193 3.81 2.95 9.89
C PHE A 193 4.86 3.18 10.96
N ARG A 194 4.62 4.13 11.85
CA ARG A 194 5.50 4.52 12.96
C ARG A 194 4.78 4.40 14.29
N ARG A 195 5.51 3.95 15.31
CA ARG A 195 5.11 3.99 16.71
C ARG A 195 6.33 4.28 17.59
N ASP A 196 6.16 5.12 18.59
CA ASP A 196 7.10 5.18 19.71
C ASP A 196 6.74 4.09 20.73
N LEU A 197 7.60 3.10 20.88
CA LEU A 197 7.38 1.94 21.75
C LEU A 197 7.44 2.31 23.23
N SER A 198 7.93 3.51 23.59
CA SER A 198 7.90 4.04 24.96
C SER A 198 6.58 4.72 25.30
N ASP A 199 5.76 5.07 24.30
CA ASP A 199 4.44 5.65 24.50
C ASP A 199 3.43 4.58 24.93
N LYS A 200 2.48 4.99 25.78
CA LYS A 200 1.35 4.16 26.20
C LYS A 200 0.31 3.97 25.07
N ASP A 201 0.29 4.88 24.08
CA ASP A 201 -0.57 4.76 22.90
C ASP A 201 -0.06 3.62 22.01
N PRO A 202 -0.81 2.51 21.85
CA PRO A 202 -0.39 1.39 21.03
C PRO A 202 -0.56 1.66 19.52
N THR A 203 -1.04 2.83 19.13
CA THR A 203 -1.45 3.12 17.76
C THR A 203 -0.24 3.31 16.85
N TRP A 204 -0.17 2.51 15.78
CA TRP A 204 0.72 2.74 14.67
C TRP A 204 0.11 3.77 13.71
N ARG A 205 0.85 4.84 13.43
CA ARG A 205 0.40 5.93 12.56
C ARG A 205 1.11 5.89 11.24
N LEU A 206 0.38 6.12 10.15
CA LEU A 206 0.98 6.26 8.81
C LEU A 206 1.84 7.53 8.78
N VAL A 207 3.10 7.39 8.37
CA VAL A 207 4.07 8.49 8.23
C VAL A 207 4.57 8.69 6.82
N ALA A 208 4.39 7.70 5.94
CA ALA A 208 4.72 7.81 4.53
C ALA A 208 3.92 6.80 3.69
N SER A 209 3.59 7.17 2.47
CA SER A 209 2.98 6.29 1.47
C SER A 209 3.59 6.55 0.10
N GLN A 210 3.81 5.48 -0.69
CA GLN A 210 4.35 5.53 -2.03
C GLN A 210 3.67 4.45 -2.87
N SER A 211 3.22 4.79 -4.09
CA SER A 211 2.79 3.83 -5.10
C SER A 211 3.93 3.53 -6.07
N LEU A 212 4.08 2.25 -6.49
CA LEU A 212 5.17 1.76 -7.35
C LEU A 212 4.73 1.62 -8.80
#